data_0f17bb55e5892def396d075ec0938689
#
_entry.id   0f17bb55e5892def396d075ec0938689
#
_cell.length_a   1.000
_cell.length_b   1.000
_cell.length_c   1.000
_cell.angle_alpha   90.00
_cell.angle_beta   90.00
_cell.angle_gamma   90.00
#
_symmetry.space_group_name_H-M   'P 1'
#
loop_
_entity.id
_entity.type
_entity.pdbx_description
1 polymer ?
#
loop_
_entity_poly.entity_id
_entity_poly.type
_entity_poly.pdbx_seq_one_letter_code
_entity_poly.pdbx_strand_id
1 'polypeptide(L)'
;MCSIFYPNYYVEDVFSIDYEKLMSMGYKALIFDIDNTLVPHGADSTNAVDELFAKLNDMGMKTLLLSNNNQARIERFKKSFHTLYIEEAGKPHPQCYHMAVEMLEVKPNEVMVVGDQLFTDILGANRAGLESILVKYIGYYKKEKKGIRRNLEKVLLWFYGHSSRSKRMPSITIDNS
;
A
#
# COMPACT_ATOMS: atom_id res chain seq x y z
N MET A 1 -6.61 -17.37 13.74
CA MET A 1 -5.26 -17.69 13.29
C MET A 1 -4.90 -17.11 11.90
N CYS A 2 -5.87 -16.72 11.05
CA CYS A 2 -5.57 -16.06 9.74
C CYS A 2 -5.43 -14.54 9.80
N SER A 3 -5.48 -13.90 10.98
CA SER A 3 -5.49 -12.43 11.11
C SER A 3 -4.22 -11.73 10.64
N ILE A 4 -3.10 -12.44 10.52
CA ILE A 4 -1.83 -11.90 10.00
C ILE A 4 -1.89 -11.54 8.51
N PHE A 5 -2.86 -12.06 7.77
CA PHE A 5 -3.11 -11.75 6.36
C PHE A 5 -4.22 -10.71 6.16
N TYR A 6 -4.85 -10.23 7.25
CA TYR A 6 -5.95 -9.31 7.14
C TYR A 6 -5.45 -7.87 7.15
N PRO A 7 -5.83 -7.07 6.14
CA PRO A 7 -5.54 -5.64 6.15
C PRO A 7 -6.38 -4.93 7.22
N ASN A 8 -6.00 -3.70 7.58
CA ASN A 8 -6.84 -2.82 8.38
C ASN A 8 -8.00 -2.29 7.53
N TYR A 9 -7.70 -1.92 6.27
CA TYR A 9 -8.69 -1.41 5.33
C TYR A 9 -8.56 -2.10 3.97
N TYR A 10 -9.68 -2.18 3.25
CA TYR A 10 -9.70 -2.68 1.87
C TYR A 10 -10.50 -1.72 1.01
N VAL A 11 -9.87 -1.13 0.01
CA VAL A 11 -10.41 -0.07 -0.85
C VAL A 11 -10.25 -0.42 -2.33
N GLU A 12 -10.91 0.35 -3.19
CA GLU A 12 -10.87 0.13 -4.66
C GLU A 12 -9.46 0.34 -5.20
N ASP A 13 -8.89 1.53 -4.97
CA ASP A 13 -7.59 1.96 -5.44
C ASP A 13 -7.01 3.05 -4.51
N VAL A 14 -5.80 3.51 -4.83
CA VAL A 14 -5.14 4.58 -4.07
C VAL A 14 -5.84 5.92 -4.19
N PHE A 15 -6.61 6.17 -5.24
CA PHE A 15 -7.30 7.43 -5.46
C PHE A 15 -8.62 7.52 -4.69
N SER A 16 -9.16 6.39 -4.26
CA SER A 16 -10.35 6.31 -3.42
C SER A 16 -10.08 6.55 -1.93
N ILE A 17 -8.80 6.66 -1.53
CA ILE A 17 -8.41 6.88 -0.13
C ILE A 17 -8.61 8.35 0.25
N ASP A 18 -9.29 8.58 1.38
CA ASP A 18 -9.40 9.88 2.03
C ASP A 18 -8.16 10.14 2.89
N TYR A 19 -7.15 10.75 2.29
CA TYR A 19 -5.87 11.05 2.94
C TYR A 19 -5.99 12.12 4.04
N GLU A 20 -6.93 13.07 3.90
CA GLU A 20 -7.20 14.08 4.92
C GLU A 20 -7.75 13.42 6.18
N LYS A 21 -8.63 12.44 6.01
CA LYS A 21 -9.13 11.63 7.11
C LYS A 21 -8.03 10.79 7.75
N LEU A 22 -7.14 10.16 6.98
CA LEU A 22 -5.98 9.47 7.55
C LEU A 22 -5.12 10.40 8.40
N MET A 23 -4.85 11.62 7.93
CA MET A 23 -4.13 12.63 8.73
C MET A 23 -4.88 12.99 10.02
N SER A 24 -6.19 13.17 9.96
CA SER A 24 -7.02 13.46 11.14
C SER A 24 -7.02 12.31 12.17
N MET A 25 -6.79 11.08 11.71
CA MET A 25 -6.62 9.89 12.54
C MET A 25 -5.20 9.77 13.15
N GLY A 26 -4.28 10.65 12.76
CA GLY A 26 -2.91 10.71 13.30
C GLY A 26 -1.84 10.08 12.43
N TYR A 27 -2.16 9.59 11.23
CA TYR A 27 -1.14 9.10 10.30
C TYR A 27 -0.37 10.27 9.69
N LYS A 28 0.95 10.13 9.62
CA LYS A 28 1.88 11.15 9.12
C LYS A 28 2.67 10.67 7.90
N ALA A 29 2.66 9.37 7.64
CA ALA A 29 3.43 8.80 6.56
C ALA A 29 2.73 7.62 5.90
N LEU A 30 3.06 7.42 4.61
CA LEU A 30 2.56 6.33 3.78
C LEU A 30 3.73 5.58 3.16
N ILE A 31 3.67 4.25 3.23
CA ILE A 31 4.58 3.34 2.52
C ILE A 31 3.78 2.69 1.41
N PHE A 32 4.16 2.94 0.16
CA PHE A 32 3.48 2.40 -1.02
C PHE A 32 4.28 1.28 -1.69
N ASP A 33 3.61 0.22 -2.09
CA ASP A 33 4.06 -0.63 -3.18
C ASP A 33 3.82 0.07 -4.52
N ILE A 34 4.51 -0.36 -5.59
CA ILE A 34 4.42 0.26 -6.92
C ILE A 34 3.52 -0.56 -7.85
N ASP A 35 3.95 -1.80 -8.15
CA ASP A 35 3.39 -2.59 -9.23
C ASP A 35 2.03 -3.19 -8.85
N ASN A 36 1.01 -2.84 -9.62
CA ASN A 36 -0.41 -3.16 -9.39
C ASN A 36 -1.05 -2.47 -8.18
N THR A 37 -0.30 -1.60 -7.51
CA THR A 37 -0.78 -0.72 -6.44
C THR A 37 -0.99 0.70 -6.96
N LEU A 38 0.05 1.33 -7.47
CA LEU A 38 0.04 2.69 -8.04
C LEU A 38 -0.19 2.67 -9.55
N VAL A 39 0.43 1.71 -10.24
CA VAL A 39 0.35 1.54 -11.71
C VAL A 39 0.33 0.05 -12.05
N PRO A 40 -0.11 -0.35 -13.26
CA PRO A 40 0.07 -1.72 -13.75
C PRO A 40 1.53 -2.16 -13.70
N HIS A 41 1.76 -3.47 -13.52
CA HIS A 41 3.10 -4.04 -13.42
C HIS A 41 4.04 -3.56 -14.54
N GLY A 42 5.20 -3.03 -14.17
CA GLY A 42 6.23 -2.54 -15.08
C GLY A 42 5.94 -1.18 -15.73
N ALA A 43 4.76 -0.60 -15.54
CA ALA A 43 4.40 0.70 -16.14
C ALA A 43 5.12 1.87 -15.46
N ASP A 44 5.33 2.94 -16.21
CA ASP A 44 5.83 4.20 -15.67
C ASP A 44 4.74 4.93 -14.87
N SER A 45 5.10 6.00 -14.15
CA SER A 45 4.12 6.82 -13.47
C SER A 45 3.13 7.46 -14.45
N THR A 46 1.98 7.80 -13.94
CA THR A 46 0.94 8.53 -14.67
C THR A 46 0.74 9.91 -14.05
N ASN A 47 0.16 10.85 -14.81
CA ASN A 47 -0.17 12.17 -14.28
C ASN A 47 -1.00 12.09 -12.98
N ALA A 48 -1.94 11.16 -12.91
CA ALA A 48 -2.76 10.97 -11.71
C ALA A 48 -1.94 10.54 -10.48
N VAL A 49 -0.92 9.70 -10.66
CA VAL A 49 0.00 9.31 -9.59
C VAL A 49 0.90 10.48 -9.20
N ASP A 50 1.41 11.22 -10.18
CA ASP A 50 2.28 12.39 -9.94
C ASP A 50 1.51 13.47 -9.15
N GLU A 51 0.25 13.74 -9.51
CA GLU A 51 -0.66 14.64 -8.80
C GLU A 51 -0.98 14.15 -7.39
N LEU A 52 -1.16 12.84 -7.20
CA LEU A 52 -1.37 12.25 -5.88
C LEU A 52 -0.16 12.51 -4.98
N PHE A 53 1.06 12.25 -5.45
CA PHE A 53 2.27 12.49 -4.64
C PHE A 53 2.49 13.98 -4.38
N ALA A 54 2.18 14.87 -5.34
CA ALA A 54 2.20 16.32 -5.12
C ALA A 54 1.21 16.71 -4.01
N LYS A 55 -0.05 16.25 -4.08
CA LYS A 55 -1.06 16.49 -3.05
C LYS A 55 -0.60 16.01 -1.67
N LEU A 56 -0.08 14.79 -1.56
CA LEU A 56 0.41 14.23 -0.30
C LEU A 56 1.53 15.07 0.30
N ASN A 57 2.47 15.52 -0.54
CA ASN A 57 3.57 16.38 -0.12
C ASN A 57 3.06 17.75 0.37
N ASP A 58 2.12 18.37 -0.36
CA ASP A 58 1.52 19.67 0.02
C ASP A 58 0.75 19.58 1.34
N MET A 59 0.15 18.41 1.63
CA MET A 59 -0.49 18.11 2.90
C MET A 59 0.52 17.87 4.04
N GLY A 60 1.83 17.76 3.74
CA GLY A 60 2.86 17.43 4.72
C GLY A 60 2.93 15.95 5.09
N MET A 61 2.31 15.07 4.30
CA MET A 61 2.36 13.63 4.49
C MET A 61 3.63 13.06 3.86
N LYS A 62 4.47 12.43 4.67
CA LYS A 62 5.71 11.81 4.19
C LYS A 62 5.39 10.55 3.39
N THR A 63 6.15 10.28 2.32
CA THR A 63 5.93 9.11 1.47
C THR A 63 7.22 8.32 1.24
N LEU A 64 7.08 6.99 1.10
CA LEU A 64 8.16 6.09 0.75
C LEU A 64 7.64 4.98 -0.16
N LEU A 65 8.39 4.67 -1.22
CA LEU A 65 8.15 3.51 -2.08
C LEU A 65 8.93 2.30 -1.56
N LEU A 66 8.21 1.21 -1.25
CA LEU A 66 8.81 -0.05 -0.78
C LEU A 66 8.59 -1.13 -1.84
N SER A 67 9.62 -1.48 -2.58
CA SER A 67 9.50 -2.35 -3.74
C SER A 67 10.53 -3.48 -3.75
N ASN A 68 10.12 -4.66 -4.26
CA ASN A 68 11.05 -5.75 -4.57
C ASN A 68 11.78 -5.56 -5.92
N ASN A 69 11.52 -4.47 -6.62
CA ASN A 69 12.21 -4.09 -7.84
C ASN A 69 13.59 -3.47 -7.55
N ASN A 70 14.43 -3.44 -8.59
CA ASN A 70 15.73 -2.79 -8.53
C ASN A 70 15.62 -1.26 -8.62
N GLN A 71 16.73 -0.58 -8.29
CA GLN A 71 16.86 0.87 -8.31
C GLN A 71 16.44 1.50 -9.65
N ALA A 72 16.91 0.97 -10.77
CA ALA A 72 16.64 1.53 -12.10
C ALA A 72 15.12 1.59 -12.40
N ARG A 73 14.36 0.57 -11.94
CA ARG A 73 12.90 0.54 -12.08
C ARG A 73 12.24 1.63 -11.24
N ILE A 74 12.67 1.81 -9.99
CA ILE A 74 12.08 2.78 -9.07
C ILE A 74 12.42 4.21 -9.51
N GLU A 75 13.66 4.50 -9.89
CA GLU A 75 14.07 5.81 -10.36
C GLU A 75 13.33 6.22 -11.65
N ARG A 76 13.13 5.29 -12.57
CA ARG A 76 12.32 5.53 -13.75
C ARG A 76 10.87 5.87 -13.38
N PHE A 77 10.28 5.15 -12.40
CA PHE A 77 8.92 5.37 -11.96
C PHE A 77 8.73 6.74 -11.30
N LYS A 78 9.62 7.13 -10.38
CA LYS A 78 9.51 8.39 -9.60
C LYS A 78 10.12 9.61 -10.28
N LYS A 79 10.39 9.55 -11.59
CA LYS A 79 11.08 10.62 -12.33
C LYS A 79 10.39 11.99 -12.19
N SER A 80 9.08 12.03 -12.06
CA SER A 80 8.27 13.26 -12.04
C SER A 80 7.93 13.76 -10.63
N PHE A 81 8.25 13.01 -9.56
CA PHE A 81 7.93 13.41 -8.20
C PHE A 81 9.01 12.97 -7.19
N HIS A 82 9.00 13.60 -6.03
CA HIS A 82 9.96 13.30 -4.96
C HIS A 82 9.34 12.42 -3.89
N THR A 83 10.02 11.31 -3.58
CA THR A 83 9.68 10.41 -2.48
C THR A 83 10.91 9.59 -2.10
N LEU A 84 10.97 9.12 -0.87
CA LEU A 84 11.95 8.14 -0.44
C LEU A 84 11.66 6.78 -1.07
N TYR A 85 12.65 5.89 -1.10
CA TYR A 85 12.40 4.51 -1.55
C TYR A 85 13.36 3.51 -0.93
N ILE A 86 12.94 2.25 -0.91
CA ILE A 86 13.76 1.07 -0.63
C ILE A 86 13.55 0.11 -1.80
N GLU A 87 14.63 -0.18 -2.50
CA GLU A 87 14.72 -1.18 -3.56
C GLU A 87 15.03 -2.56 -3.01
N GLU A 88 14.77 -3.61 -3.81
CA GLU A 88 15.07 -5.00 -3.45
C GLU A 88 14.70 -5.33 -1.99
N ALA A 89 13.55 -4.79 -1.56
CA ALA A 89 13.14 -4.72 -0.16
C ALA A 89 13.00 -6.08 0.52
N GLY A 90 12.83 -7.17 -0.26
CA GLY A 90 12.67 -8.53 0.28
C GLY A 90 11.34 -8.72 1.01
N LYS A 91 10.27 -8.01 0.61
CA LYS A 91 8.92 -8.21 1.17
C LYS A 91 8.49 -9.68 1.04
N PRO A 92 7.92 -10.30 2.09
CA PRO A 92 7.31 -9.74 3.30
C PRO A 92 8.23 -9.76 4.55
N HIS A 93 9.52 -9.56 4.42
CA HIS A 93 10.42 -9.54 5.58
C HIS A 93 10.19 -8.25 6.41
N PRO A 94 9.96 -8.31 7.73
CA PRO A 94 9.57 -7.13 8.52
C PRO A 94 10.66 -6.05 8.59
N GLN A 95 11.93 -6.40 8.42
CA GLN A 95 13.04 -5.45 8.50
C GLN A 95 12.95 -4.31 7.48
N CYS A 96 12.49 -4.58 6.25
CA CYS A 96 12.34 -3.52 5.25
C CYS A 96 11.29 -2.47 5.64
N TYR A 97 10.26 -2.89 6.37
CA TYR A 97 9.24 -1.99 6.89
C TYR A 97 9.75 -1.17 8.08
N HIS A 98 10.52 -1.77 8.98
CA HIS A 98 11.17 -1.03 10.07
C HIS A 98 12.15 0.01 9.53
N MET A 99 12.98 -0.36 8.55
CA MET A 99 13.87 0.57 7.86
C MET A 99 13.09 1.73 7.21
N ALA A 100 11.96 1.44 6.57
CA ALA A 100 11.11 2.46 5.97
C ALA A 100 10.57 3.45 7.03
N VAL A 101 10.15 2.96 8.19
CA VAL A 101 9.69 3.80 9.31
C VAL A 101 10.81 4.70 9.82
N GLU A 102 12.03 4.17 9.97
CA GLU A 102 13.22 4.94 10.37
C GLU A 102 13.55 6.04 9.35
N MET A 103 13.56 5.71 8.05
CA MET A 103 13.81 6.68 6.97
C MET A 103 12.75 7.78 6.90
N LEU A 104 11.50 7.45 7.23
CA LEU A 104 10.41 8.41 7.30
C LEU A 104 10.45 9.29 8.58
N GLU A 105 11.26 8.93 9.57
CA GLU A 105 11.40 9.64 10.85
C GLU A 105 10.05 9.87 11.54
N VAL A 106 9.24 8.82 11.64
CA VAL A 106 7.92 8.80 12.29
C VAL A 106 7.80 7.59 13.21
N LYS A 107 6.76 7.55 14.04
CA LYS A 107 6.47 6.39 14.88
C LYS A 107 5.73 5.30 14.07
N PRO A 108 5.88 4.01 14.42
CA PRO A 108 5.18 2.92 13.72
C PRO A 108 3.65 3.09 13.65
N ASN A 109 3.02 3.65 14.70
CA ASN A 109 1.58 3.91 14.74
C ASN A 109 1.16 5.18 13.97
N GLU A 110 2.07 5.89 13.34
CA GLU A 110 1.82 7.05 12.49
C GLU A 110 1.99 6.71 11.00
N VAL A 111 2.20 5.41 10.68
CA VAL A 111 2.47 4.93 9.30
C VAL A 111 1.36 4.01 8.83
N MET A 112 0.96 4.18 7.57
CA MET A 112 0.07 3.28 6.87
C MET A 112 0.78 2.67 5.66
N VAL A 113 0.73 1.35 5.53
CA VAL A 113 1.26 0.62 4.36
C VAL A 113 0.14 0.42 3.35
N VAL A 114 0.39 0.72 2.07
CA VAL A 114 -0.57 0.58 0.97
C VAL A 114 -0.01 -0.38 -0.08
N GLY A 115 -0.72 -1.45 -0.37
CA GLY A 115 -0.28 -2.45 -1.34
C GLY A 115 -1.42 -3.32 -1.86
N ASP A 116 -1.15 -4.12 -2.91
CA ASP A 116 -2.15 -4.96 -3.59
C ASP A 116 -2.07 -6.46 -3.22
N GLN A 117 -1.02 -6.87 -2.50
CA GLN A 117 -0.75 -8.29 -2.25
C GLN A 117 -0.84 -8.66 -0.77
N LEU A 118 -1.69 -9.66 -0.45
CA LEU A 118 -1.81 -10.18 0.91
C LEU A 118 -0.52 -10.84 1.43
N PHE A 119 0.22 -11.54 0.55
CA PHE A 119 1.38 -12.35 0.94
C PHE A 119 2.69 -11.58 0.97
N THR A 120 2.73 -10.37 0.48
CA THR A 120 3.91 -9.48 0.52
C THR A 120 3.63 -8.25 1.36
N ASP A 121 2.70 -7.40 0.93
CA ASP A 121 2.47 -6.10 1.53
C ASP A 121 1.77 -6.20 2.88
N ILE A 122 0.62 -6.89 2.91
CA ILE A 122 -0.19 -6.98 4.13
C ILE A 122 0.49 -7.87 5.17
N LEU A 123 1.00 -9.03 4.74
CA LEU A 123 1.75 -9.93 5.63
C LEU A 123 2.98 -9.25 6.22
N GLY A 124 3.73 -8.51 5.38
CA GLY A 124 4.93 -7.79 5.82
C GLY A 124 4.61 -6.67 6.80
N ALA A 125 3.61 -5.84 6.50
CA ALA A 125 3.12 -4.79 7.39
C ALA A 125 2.68 -5.37 8.75
N ASN A 126 1.84 -6.40 8.73
CA ASN A 126 1.36 -7.04 9.96
C ASN A 126 2.50 -7.66 10.79
N ARG A 127 3.53 -8.25 10.14
CA ARG A 127 4.74 -8.77 10.83
C ARG A 127 5.57 -7.65 11.46
N ALA A 128 5.59 -6.49 10.83
CA ALA A 128 6.28 -5.30 11.33
C ALA A 128 5.47 -4.52 12.38
N GLY A 129 4.23 -4.93 12.67
CA GLY A 129 3.34 -4.22 13.59
C GLY A 129 2.78 -2.92 13.03
N LEU A 130 2.76 -2.77 11.68
CA LEU A 130 2.21 -1.61 10.99
C LEU A 130 0.78 -1.87 10.52
N GLU A 131 0.00 -0.81 10.43
CA GLU A 131 -1.34 -0.86 9.83
C GLU A 131 -1.26 -0.79 8.30
N SER A 132 -2.27 -1.38 7.64
CA SER A 132 -2.22 -1.56 6.20
C SER A 132 -3.57 -1.35 5.51
N ILE A 133 -3.49 -0.83 4.29
CA ILE A 133 -4.58 -0.72 3.32
C ILE A 133 -4.28 -1.69 2.17
N LEU A 134 -5.21 -2.59 1.90
CA LEU A 134 -5.19 -3.38 0.68
C LEU A 134 -5.95 -2.62 -0.40
N VAL A 135 -5.36 -2.46 -1.58
CA VAL A 135 -6.04 -1.96 -2.78
C VAL A 135 -6.36 -3.12 -3.72
N LYS A 136 -7.39 -2.95 -4.56
CA LYS A 136 -7.68 -3.94 -5.59
C LYS A 136 -6.57 -3.94 -6.65
N TYR A 137 -6.25 -5.13 -7.10
CA TYR A 137 -5.23 -5.37 -8.13
C TYR A 137 -5.56 -4.69 -9.45
N ILE A 138 -4.73 -3.76 -9.91
CA ILE A 138 -4.94 -2.99 -11.15
C ILE A 138 -4.85 -3.88 -12.41
N GLY A 139 -4.04 -4.94 -12.40
CA GLY A 139 -3.85 -5.87 -13.52
C GLY A 139 -5.03 -6.81 -13.84
N TYR A 140 -6.18 -6.62 -13.20
CA TYR A 140 -7.37 -7.45 -13.40
C TYR A 140 -7.88 -7.45 -14.86
N TYR A 141 -7.53 -6.44 -15.63
CA TYR A 141 -7.98 -6.22 -17.01
C TYR A 141 -7.06 -6.82 -18.09
N LYS A 142 -5.86 -7.27 -17.76
CA LYS A 142 -4.98 -8.03 -18.68
C LYS A 142 -4.95 -9.50 -18.25
N LYS A 143 -5.12 -10.42 -19.22
CA LYS A 143 -5.09 -11.89 -19.04
C LYS A 143 -3.73 -12.37 -18.54
N GLU A 144 -3.27 -11.94 -17.40
CA GLU A 144 -2.14 -12.57 -16.73
C GLU A 144 -2.60 -13.90 -16.12
N LYS A 145 -1.79 -14.93 -16.28
CA LYS A 145 -2.06 -16.26 -15.68
C LYS A 145 -2.18 -16.06 -14.17
N LYS A 146 -3.41 -16.18 -13.66
CA LYS A 146 -3.71 -16.12 -12.22
C LYS A 146 -2.95 -17.23 -11.52
N GLY A 147 -1.83 -16.92 -10.88
CA GLY A 147 -1.08 -17.88 -10.09
C GLY A 147 -1.91 -18.42 -8.92
N ILE A 148 -1.55 -19.60 -8.40
CA ILE A 148 -2.20 -20.25 -7.24
C ILE A 148 -2.34 -19.27 -6.06
N ARG A 149 -1.37 -18.37 -5.85
CA ARG A 149 -1.40 -17.33 -4.81
C ARG A 149 -2.63 -16.43 -4.91
N ARG A 150 -3.01 -15.96 -6.10
CA ARG A 150 -4.18 -15.07 -6.30
C ARG A 150 -5.51 -15.77 -6.00
N ASN A 151 -5.60 -17.07 -6.22
CA ASN A 151 -6.79 -17.83 -5.84
C ASN A 151 -6.88 -17.98 -4.31
N LEU A 152 -5.75 -18.18 -3.64
CA LEU A 152 -5.69 -18.25 -2.18
C LEU A 152 -6.04 -16.89 -1.54
N GLU A 153 -5.58 -15.78 -2.12
CA GLU A 153 -5.94 -14.43 -1.69
C GLU A 153 -7.45 -14.20 -1.72
N LYS A 154 -8.15 -14.65 -2.75
CA LYS A 154 -9.62 -14.55 -2.83
C LYS A 154 -10.32 -15.27 -1.68
N VAL A 155 -9.84 -16.46 -1.34
CA VAL A 155 -10.39 -17.24 -0.22
C VAL A 155 -10.15 -16.50 1.10
N LEU A 156 -8.94 -15.97 1.31
CA LEU A 156 -8.60 -15.18 2.50
C LEU A 156 -9.44 -13.89 2.59
N LEU A 157 -9.65 -13.19 1.47
CA LEU A 157 -10.50 -12.00 1.41
C LEU A 157 -11.97 -12.30 1.67
N TRP A 158 -12.47 -13.46 1.23
CA TRP A 158 -13.81 -13.90 1.58
C TRP A 158 -13.95 -14.07 3.10
N PHE A 159 -13.00 -14.74 3.76
CA PHE A 159 -12.98 -14.85 5.22
C PHE A 159 -12.78 -13.49 5.92
N TYR A 160 -11.94 -12.61 5.36
CA TYR A 160 -11.78 -11.25 5.88
C TYR A 160 -13.12 -10.48 5.87
N GLY A 161 -13.87 -10.49 4.78
CA GLY A 161 -15.16 -9.81 4.66
C GLY A 161 -16.18 -10.28 5.71
N HIS A 162 -16.07 -11.52 6.19
CA HIS A 162 -16.92 -12.06 7.27
C HIS A 162 -16.33 -11.85 8.68
N SER A 163 -15.12 -11.29 8.78
CA SER A 163 -14.44 -11.07 10.05
C SER A 163 -14.96 -9.84 10.78
N SER A 164 -14.82 -9.84 12.10
CA SER A 164 -15.12 -8.66 12.93
C SER A 164 -14.18 -7.49 12.65
N ARG A 165 -13.00 -7.73 12.06
CA ARG A 165 -12.01 -6.69 11.73
C ARG A 165 -12.50 -5.81 10.60
N SER A 166 -13.05 -6.39 9.52
CA SER A 166 -13.59 -5.62 8.39
C SER A 166 -14.78 -4.72 8.77
N LYS A 167 -15.53 -5.10 9.83
CA LYS A 167 -16.74 -4.39 10.28
C LYS A 167 -16.47 -3.27 11.29
N ARG A 168 -15.31 -3.24 11.93
CA ARG A 168 -14.99 -2.32 13.04
C ARG A 168 -14.22 -1.07 12.60
N MET A 169 -13.67 -1.06 11.39
CA MET A 169 -12.86 0.05 10.93
C MET A 169 -13.73 1.15 10.32
N PRO A 170 -13.46 2.43 10.65
CA PRO A 170 -14.15 3.54 10.01
C PRO A 170 -13.86 3.53 8.51
N SER A 171 -14.80 3.98 7.69
CA SER A 171 -14.55 4.20 6.28
C SER A 171 -13.42 5.22 6.10
N ILE A 172 -12.45 4.92 5.27
CA ILE A 172 -11.36 5.82 4.86
C ILE A 172 -11.45 6.16 3.37
N THR A 173 -12.61 5.97 2.77
CA THR A 173 -12.86 6.28 1.37
C THR A 173 -13.52 7.65 1.23
N ILE A 174 -13.21 8.32 0.11
CA ILE A 174 -13.90 9.54 -0.31
C ILE A 174 -15.36 9.17 -0.60
N ASP A 175 -16.32 9.83 0.05
CA ASP A 175 -17.72 9.70 -0.27
C ASP A 175 -17.98 10.35 -1.65
N ASN A 176 -18.15 9.54 -2.67
CA ASN A 176 -18.67 10.00 -3.97
C ASN A 176 -20.19 10.14 -3.86
N SER A 177 -20.63 11.22 -3.21
CA SER A 177 -22.03 11.64 -3.18
C SER A 177 -22.36 12.57 -4.36
#